data_818b136e9ffbd51a4711c0dcd14cd44f
#
_entry.id   818b136e9ffbd51a4711c0dcd14cd44f
#
_cell.length_a   1.000
_cell.length_b   1.000
_cell.length_c   1.000
_cell.angle_alpha   90.00
_cell.angle_beta   90.00
_cell.angle_gamma   90.00
#
_symmetry.space_group_name_H-M   'P 1'
#
loop_
_entity.id
_entity.type
_entity.pdbx_description
1 polymer ?
#
loop_
_entity_poly.entity_id
_entity_poly.type
_entity_poly.pdbx_seq_one_letter_code
_entity_poly.pdbx_strand_id
1 'polypeptide(L)'
;MSGATNKAGAPRHVFKLKLAFLVLLWPLTVKSELAVDEIYSPRVTAGDLEIGVVGALLDSERAEIDNLRADQWEVGYGLCERLSAERNLNAIKRPGGAYSLEEYEIELIGNFFQDNKSAAGLFIELSKEHGQKAGGVTLGSLYERQLYTHFRILTNLLVSRSFGEDDEQLEPTGSLQVAYTKSDTFQPGLEYYGAENNHLMGPAILAEFRMGSSILELQAGVAFGLTRDSDDMIYRWELGIEL
;
A
#
# COMPACT_ATOMS: atom_id res chain seq x y z
N MET A 1 63.98 24.75 21.55
CA MET A 1 62.81 25.56 21.84
C MET A 1 61.64 24.97 21.05
N SER A 2 60.78 24.33 21.79
CA SER A 2 59.65 23.51 21.36
C SER A 2 58.42 24.37 21.15
N GLY A 3 57.67 24.13 20.11
CA GLY A 3 56.34 24.71 19.87
C GLY A 3 55.37 23.62 19.45
N ALA A 4 54.72 22.99 20.41
CA ALA A 4 53.62 22.05 20.18
C ALA A 4 52.33 22.82 19.93
N THR A 5 51.73 22.68 18.75
CA THR A 5 50.39 23.18 18.44
C THR A 5 49.36 22.09 18.67
N ASN A 6 48.55 22.31 19.69
CA ASN A 6 47.41 21.52 20.10
C ASN A 6 46.25 21.77 19.12
N LYS A 7 45.80 20.74 18.35
CA LYS A 7 44.56 20.78 17.58
C LYS A 7 43.40 20.26 18.42
N ALA A 8 42.57 21.17 18.88
CA ALA A 8 41.34 20.86 19.54
C ALA A 8 40.37 20.19 18.54
N GLY A 9 39.90 19.00 18.88
CA GLY A 9 38.87 18.27 18.14
C GLY A 9 37.49 18.87 18.46
N ALA A 10 36.73 19.22 17.42
CA ALA A 10 35.35 19.66 17.54
C ALA A 10 34.45 18.48 17.93
N PRO A 11 33.45 18.70 18.81
CA PRO A 11 32.52 17.65 19.20
C PRO A 11 31.54 17.32 18.05
N ARG A 12 31.47 16.05 17.65
CA ARG A 12 30.46 15.52 16.79
C ARG A 12 29.13 15.45 17.54
N HIS A 13 28.21 16.38 17.27
CA HIS A 13 26.83 16.29 17.73
C HIS A 13 26.12 15.15 16.99
N VAL A 14 25.96 14.02 17.66
CA VAL A 14 25.07 12.94 17.25
C VAL A 14 23.64 13.38 17.49
N PHE A 15 22.94 13.76 16.43
CA PHE A 15 21.52 14.07 16.47
C PHE A 15 20.77 12.74 16.69
N LYS A 16 20.36 12.46 17.91
CA LYS A 16 19.45 11.36 18.24
C LYS A 16 18.03 11.82 17.95
N LEU A 17 17.52 11.50 16.77
CA LEU A 17 16.12 11.66 16.42
C LEU A 17 15.30 10.66 17.24
N LYS A 18 14.68 11.11 18.32
CA LYS A 18 13.66 10.33 19.05
C LYS A 18 12.35 10.51 18.33
N LEU A 19 11.98 9.53 17.51
CA LEU A 19 10.65 9.42 16.92
C LEU A 19 9.68 9.02 18.04
N ALA A 20 8.94 9.97 18.58
CA ALA A 20 7.88 9.70 19.55
C ALA A 20 6.60 9.37 18.75
N PHE A 21 6.24 8.09 18.70
CA PHE A 21 4.93 7.65 18.26
C PHE A 21 3.90 8.05 19.32
N LEU A 22 3.12 9.08 19.04
CA LEU A 22 1.96 9.45 19.83
C LEU A 22 0.73 8.80 19.17
N VAL A 23 0.34 7.63 19.64
CA VAL A 23 -0.92 6.99 19.24
C VAL A 23 -2.03 7.67 20.08
N LEU A 24 -2.80 8.54 19.45
CA LEU A 24 -4.04 9.09 20.00
C LEU A 24 -5.16 8.07 19.71
N LEU A 25 -5.57 7.33 20.74
CA LEU A 25 -6.76 6.48 20.73
C LEU A 25 -8.01 7.36 20.80
N TRP A 26 -8.74 7.47 19.71
CA TRP A 26 -10.08 8.07 19.64
C TRP A 26 -11.05 6.97 19.14
N PRO A 27 -12.18 6.76 19.82
CA PRO A 27 -13.14 5.76 19.37
C PRO A 27 -13.99 6.34 18.22
N LEU A 28 -13.91 5.71 17.06
CA LEU A 28 -14.62 6.08 15.86
C LEU A 28 -15.44 4.88 15.35
N THR A 29 -16.64 5.14 14.88
CA THR A 29 -17.53 4.13 14.29
C THR A 29 -17.20 3.99 12.81
N VAL A 30 -16.76 2.81 12.38
CA VAL A 30 -16.26 2.52 11.04
C VAL A 30 -17.32 1.87 10.17
N LYS A 31 -17.49 2.37 8.94
CA LYS A 31 -17.96 1.54 7.82
C LYS A 31 -16.82 0.59 7.47
N SER A 32 -17.12 -0.70 7.39
CA SER A 32 -16.16 -1.71 6.93
C SER A 32 -15.98 -1.57 5.41
N GLU A 33 -15.03 -0.76 4.98
CA GLU A 33 -14.38 -0.96 3.67
C GLU A 33 -13.44 -2.15 3.79
N LEU A 34 -13.32 -2.95 2.71
CA LEU A 34 -12.33 -4.02 2.66
C LEU A 34 -10.94 -3.38 2.80
N ALA A 35 -10.38 -3.44 4.01
CA ALA A 35 -9.14 -2.78 4.39
C ALA A 35 -7.88 -3.45 3.78
N VAL A 36 -8.01 -4.02 2.58
CA VAL A 36 -6.89 -4.67 1.88
C VAL A 36 -6.60 -3.92 0.58
N ASP A 37 -6.02 -2.75 0.75
CA ASP A 37 -5.46 -1.98 -0.35
C ASP A 37 -4.15 -2.60 -0.84
N GLU A 38 -3.70 -2.18 -2.01
CA GLU A 38 -2.39 -2.51 -2.53
C GLU A 38 -1.27 -2.02 -1.59
N ILE A 39 -0.14 -2.72 -1.59
CA ILE A 39 1.07 -2.26 -0.91
C ILE A 39 2.00 -1.63 -1.94
N TYR A 40 1.90 -0.32 -2.08
CA TYR A 40 2.58 0.48 -3.10
C TYR A 40 4.09 0.52 -2.91
N SER A 41 4.82 0.37 -4.02
CA SER A 41 6.23 0.71 -4.09
C SER A 41 6.40 2.21 -4.40
N PRO A 42 7.32 2.92 -3.74
CA PRO A 42 7.65 4.29 -4.11
C PRO A 42 8.57 4.38 -5.34
N ARG A 43 8.92 3.27 -5.98
CA ARG A 43 9.79 3.28 -7.17
C ARG A 43 8.99 3.72 -8.38
N VAL A 44 9.62 4.57 -9.18
CA VAL A 44 9.04 5.07 -10.43
C VAL A 44 10.09 4.95 -11.52
N THR A 45 9.69 4.43 -12.67
CA THR A 45 10.47 4.39 -13.89
C THR A 45 9.77 5.19 -15.00
N ALA A 46 10.47 6.10 -15.65
CA ALA A 46 9.88 6.91 -16.71
C ALA A 46 9.54 6.06 -17.94
N GLY A 47 8.29 6.17 -18.38
CA GLY A 47 7.81 5.52 -19.60
C GLY A 47 7.22 4.13 -19.41
N ASP A 48 7.31 3.54 -18.22
CA ASP A 48 6.67 2.27 -17.91
C ASP A 48 5.14 2.43 -17.93
N LEU A 49 4.48 1.54 -18.64
CA LEU A 49 3.03 1.42 -18.70
C LEU A 49 2.61 0.15 -17.99
N GLU A 50 1.84 0.28 -16.94
CA GLU A 50 1.30 -0.83 -16.18
C GLU A 50 -0.20 -0.99 -16.42
N ILE A 51 -0.65 -2.23 -16.54
CA ILE A 51 -2.08 -2.59 -16.61
C ILE A 51 -2.30 -3.76 -15.67
N GLY A 52 -3.21 -3.60 -14.72
CA GLY A 52 -3.40 -4.60 -13.69
C GLY A 52 -4.82 -4.80 -13.24
N VAL A 53 -4.97 -5.80 -12.39
CA VAL A 53 -6.16 -6.08 -11.60
C VAL A 53 -5.74 -6.54 -10.20
N VAL A 54 -6.26 -5.86 -9.20
CA VAL A 54 -6.17 -6.26 -7.80
C VAL A 54 -7.52 -6.77 -7.36
N GLY A 55 -7.56 -7.80 -6.51
CA GLY A 55 -8.81 -8.30 -5.99
C GLY A 55 -8.70 -8.82 -4.57
N ALA A 56 -9.82 -8.75 -3.84
CA ALA A 56 -9.96 -9.30 -2.51
C ALA A 56 -11.31 -10.02 -2.37
N LEU A 57 -11.30 -11.11 -1.60
CA LEU A 57 -12.49 -11.88 -1.22
C LEU A 57 -12.48 -12.08 0.29
N LEU A 58 -13.51 -11.57 0.94
CA LEU A 58 -13.72 -11.73 2.38
C LEU A 58 -14.45 -13.05 2.66
N ASP A 59 -13.89 -13.85 3.56
CA ASP A 59 -14.53 -15.01 4.19
C ASP A 59 -14.81 -14.62 5.65
N SER A 60 -16.09 -14.58 6.05
CA SER A 60 -16.51 -14.08 7.36
C SER A 60 -17.65 -14.90 7.94
N GLU A 61 -17.62 -15.05 9.27
CA GLU A 61 -18.75 -15.62 10.02
C GLU A 61 -20.00 -14.72 9.97
N ARG A 62 -19.85 -13.45 9.59
CA ARG A 62 -20.97 -12.47 9.42
C ARG A 62 -21.59 -12.61 8.03
N ALA A 63 -22.75 -13.27 7.97
CA ALA A 63 -23.43 -13.62 6.71
C ALA A 63 -23.70 -12.41 5.78
N GLU A 64 -23.82 -11.20 6.31
CA GLU A 64 -24.07 -9.97 5.55
C GLU A 64 -22.85 -9.51 4.73
N ILE A 65 -21.64 -9.94 5.11
CA ILE A 65 -20.39 -9.60 4.40
C ILE A 65 -19.61 -10.84 3.94
N ASP A 66 -20.09 -12.05 4.24
CA ASP A 66 -19.45 -13.28 3.79
C ASP A 66 -19.50 -13.38 2.26
N ASN A 67 -18.38 -13.70 1.64
CA ASN A 67 -18.16 -13.67 0.19
C ASN A 67 -18.31 -12.27 -0.44
N LEU A 68 -18.09 -11.19 0.31
CA LEU A 68 -17.87 -9.86 -0.25
C LEU A 68 -16.60 -9.89 -1.09
N ARG A 69 -16.69 -9.46 -2.34
CA ARG A 69 -15.58 -9.39 -3.26
C ARG A 69 -15.39 -7.97 -3.79
N ALA A 70 -14.17 -7.47 -3.75
CA ALA A 70 -13.75 -6.25 -4.40
C ALA A 70 -12.76 -6.58 -5.52
N ASP A 71 -12.87 -5.89 -6.64
CA ASP A 71 -11.91 -5.92 -7.74
C ASP A 71 -11.62 -4.48 -8.18
N GLN A 72 -10.34 -4.18 -8.37
CA GLN A 72 -9.84 -2.91 -8.89
C GLN A 72 -9.12 -3.19 -10.21
N TRP A 73 -9.46 -2.46 -11.26
CA TRP A 73 -8.72 -2.45 -12.53
C TRP A 73 -7.92 -1.17 -12.61
N GLU A 74 -6.66 -1.30 -12.97
CA GLU A 74 -5.70 -0.22 -12.93
C GLU A 74 -4.96 -0.03 -14.25
N VAL A 75 -4.63 1.23 -14.56
CA VAL A 75 -3.74 1.61 -15.65
C VAL A 75 -2.81 2.70 -15.14
N GLY A 76 -1.54 2.36 -14.99
CA GLY A 76 -0.48 3.23 -14.51
C GLY A 76 0.50 3.66 -15.60
N TYR A 77 1.09 4.85 -15.45
CA TYR A 77 2.13 5.33 -16.35
C TYR A 77 3.19 6.15 -15.61
N GLY A 78 4.46 5.81 -15.83
CA GLY A 78 5.60 6.58 -15.37
C GLY A 78 5.80 7.86 -16.16
N LEU A 79 5.31 9.00 -15.65
CA LEU A 79 5.38 10.30 -16.31
C LEU A 79 6.82 10.84 -16.43
N CYS A 80 7.64 10.55 -15.45
CA CYS A 80 9.08 10.84 -15.43
C CYS A 80 9.75 9.98 -14.33
N GLU A 81 11.07 10.07 -14.17
CA GLU A 81 11.87 9.31 -13.18
C GLU A 81 11.43 9.49 -11.70
N ARG A 82 10.46 10.37 -11.44
CA ARG A 82 10.04 10.70 -10.08
C ARG A 82 8.54 10.82 -9.89
N LEU A 83 7.77 10.59 -10.91
CA LEU A 83 6.32 10.76 -10.84
C LEU A 83 5.64 9.72 -11.72
N SER A 84 4.76 8.92 -11.14
CA SER A 84 3.79 8.11 -11.86
C SER A 84 2.38 8.59 -11.57
N ALA A 85 1.49 8.29 -12.49
CA ALA A 85 0.05 8.50 -12.35
C ALA A 85 -0.67 7.22 -12.74
N GLU A 86 -1.71 6.89 -11.99
CA GLU A 86 -2.53 5.73 -12.20
C GLU A 86 -4.01 6.08 -12.15
N ARG A 87 -4.83 5.33 -12.85
CA ARG A 87 -6.27 5.43 -12.85
C ARG A 87 -6.90 4.10 -12.56
N ASN A 88 -7.79 4.08 -11.54
CA ASN A 88 -8.42 2.89 -11.04
C ASN A 88 -9.93 2.92 -11.20
N LEU A 89 -10.52 1.73 -11.34
CA LEU A 89 -11.95 1.47 -11.38
C LEU A 89 -12.26 0.39 -10.35
N ASN A 90 -12.97 0.75 -9.29
CA ASN A 90 -13.32 -0.16 -8.20
C ASN A 90 -14.73 -0.68 -8.36
N ALA A 91 -14.89 -1.99 -8.27
CA ALA A 91 -16.20 -2.64 -8.26
C ALA A 91 -16.30 -3.64 -7.12
N ILE A 92 -17.48 -3.70 -6.53
CA ILE A 92 -17.80 -4.60 -5.43
C ILE A 92 -18.92 -5.55 -5.82
N LYS A 93 -18.79 -6.79 -5.39
CA LYS A 93 -19.86 -7.78 -5.42
C LYS A 93 -20.24 -8.15 -4.00
N ARG A 94 -21.42 -7.69 -3.58
CA ARG A 94 -21.97 -8.04 -2.27
C ARG A 94 -22.56 -9.45 -2.27
N PRO A 95 -22.67 -10.11 -1.10
CA PRO A 95 -23.26 -11.44 -0.98
C PRO A 95 -24.62 -11.54 -1.69
N GLY A 96 -24.77 -12.53 -2.58
CA GLY A 96 -26.01 -12.73 -3.35
C GLY A 96 -26.34 -11.67 -4.41
N GLY A 97 -25.51 -10.62 -4.55
CA GLY A 97 -25.69 -9.53 -5.50
C GLY A 97 -24.91 -9.72 -6.81
N ALA A 98 -25.10 -8.77 -7.73
CA ALA A 98 -24.27 -8.60 -8.92
C ALA A 98 -23.10 -7.65 -8.60
N TYR A 99 -22.11 -7.60 -9.51
CA TYR A 99 -21.09 -6.56 -9.46
C TYR A 99 -21.71 -5.18 -9.66
N SER A 100 -21.27 -4.22 -8.85
CA SER A 100 -21.55 -2.80 -9.01
C SER A 100 -20.24 -2.01 -9.06
N LEU A 101 -20.14 -1.07 -9.97
CA LEU A 101 -19.06 -0.09 -9.98
C LEU A 101 -19.30 0.86 -8.80
N GLU A 102 -18.31 0.98 -7.92
CA GLU A 102 -18.43 1.80 -6.70
C GLU A 102 -17.69 3.13 -6.86
N GLU A 103 -16.46 3.09 -7.41
CA GLU A 103 -15.57 4.25 -7.34
C GLU A 103 -14.64 4.37 -8.56
N TYR A 104 -14.21 5.59 -8.82
CA TYR A 104 -13.14 5.95 -9.77
C TYR A 104 -12.05 6.65 -8.98
N GLU A 105 -10.78 6.28 -9.21
CA GLU A 105 -9.65 6.88 -8.53
C GLU A 105 -8.60 7.37 -9.53
N ILE A 106 -7.86 8.38 -9.09
CA ILE A 106 -6.62 8.85 -9.73
C ILE A 106 -5.57 8.90 -8.63
N GLU A 107 -4.50 8.17 -8.84
CA GLU A 107 -3.37 8.09 -7.94
C GLU A 107 -2.13 8.75 -8.53
N LEU A 108 -1.32 9.32 -7.64
CA LEU A 108 -0.03 9.90 -7.97
C LEU A 108 1.01 9.41 -6.96
N ILE A 109 2.09 8.82 -7.45
CA ILE A 109 3.25 8.48 -6.64
C ILE A 109 4.40 9.41 -7.01
N GLY A 110 4.81 10.23 -6.04
CA GLY A 110 5.96 11.12 -6.15
C GLY A 110 7.17 10.55 -5.43
N ASN A 111 8.19 10.10 -6.17
CA ASN A 111 9.44 9.60 -5.60
C ASN A 111 10.39 10.77 -5.31
N PHE A 112 10.78 10.99 -4.05
CA PHE A 112 11.74 12.03 -3.69
C PHE A 112 13.14 11.47 -3.39
N PHE A 113 13.27 10.15 -3.17
CA PHE A 113 14.53 9.48 -2.96
C PHE A 113 14.48 8.04 -3.48
N GLN A 114 15.46 7.66 -4.30
CA GLN A 114 15.62 6.30 -4.81
C GLN A 114 17.10 5.99 -5.02
N ASP A 115 17.56 4.88 -4.47
CA ASP A 115 18.82 4.24 -4.78
C ASP A 115 18.63 2.73 -5.02
N ASN A 116 19.73 1.99 -5.20
CA ASN A 116 19.68 0.53 -5.47
C ASN A 116 19.10 -0.30 -4.31
N LYS A 117 18.97 0.27 -3.11
CA LYS A 117 18.54 -0.46 -1.91
C LYS A 117 17.32 0.12 -1.22
N SER A 118 17.02 1.37 -1.49
CA SER A 118 15.94 2.07 -0.78
C SER A 118 15.25 3.04 -1.72
N ALA A 119 13.98 3.24 -1.49
CA ALA A 119 13.21 4.29 -2.12
C ALA A 119 12.22 4.88 -1.10
N ALA A 120 11.89 6.16 -1.26
CA ALA A 120 10.89 6.84 -0.45
C ALA A 120 10.09 7.81 -1.31
N GLY A 121 8.79 7.83 -1.09
CA GLY A 121 7.85 8.61 -1.90
C GLY A 121 6.66 9.12 -1.10
N LEU A 122 5.88 9.94 -1.78
CA LEU A 122 4.57 10.41 -1.34
C LEU A 122 3.50 9.81 -2.24
N PHE A 123 2.37 9.52 -1.66
CA PHE A 123 1.17 9.03 -2.31
C PHE A 123 0.06 10.06 -2.21
N ILE A 124 -0.66 10.28 -3.28
CA ILE A 124 -1.86 11.12 -3.35
C ILE A 124 -2.88 10.37 -4.19
N GLU A 125 -4.07 10.17 -3.65
CA GLU A 125 -5.22 9.62 -4.35
C GLU A 125 -6.37 10.61 -4.29
N LEU A 126 -7.12 10.68 -5.36
CA LEU A 126 -8.39 11.39 -5.46
C LEU A 126 -9.44 10.39 -5.93
N SER A 127 -10.46 10.19 -5.11
CA SER A 127 -11.52 9.25 -5.40
C SER A 127 -12.87 9.92 -5.64
N LYS A 128 -13.74 9.21 -6.39
CA LYS A 128 -15.10 9.66 -6.71
C LYS A 128 -16.06 8.49 -6.78
N GLU A 129 -17.02 8.46 -5.86
CA GLU A 129 -18.06 7.44 -5.87
C GLU A 129 -18.95 7.51 -7.12
N HIS A 130 -19.26 6.35 -7.69
CA HIS A 130 -20.08 6.22 -8.87
C HIS A 130 -21.53 6.62 -8.58
N GLY A 131 -22.07 7.57 -9.36
CA GLY A 131 -23.45 8.01 -9.22
C GLY A 131 -23.75 8.91 -8.02
N GLN A 132 -22.75 9.20 -7.18
CA GLN A 132 -22.86 10.00 -5.96
C GLN A 132 -22.12 11.35 -6.09
N LYS A 133 -22.39 12.26 -5.15
CA LYS A 133 -21.59 13.48 -4.98
C LYS A 133 -20.39 13.26 -4.06
N ALA A 134 -20.36 12.15 -3.35
CA ALA A 134 -19.29 11.77 -2.45
C ALA A 134 -17.98 11.46 -3.21
N GLY A 135 -16.89 11.59 -2.53
CA GLY A 135 -15.54 11.30 -3.01
C GLY A 135 -14.54 11.44 -1.87
N GLY A 136 -13.27 11.22 -2.13
CA GLY A 136 -12.25 11.22 -1.11
C GLY A 136 -10.90 11.79 -1.55
N VAL A 137 -10.04 11.99 -0.59
CA VAL A 137 -8.61 12.23 -0.78
C VAL A 137 -7.82 11.36 0.19
N THR A 138 -6.82 10.66 -0.32
CA THR A 138 -5.84 9.92 0.48
C THR A 138 -4.47 10.53 0.29
N LEU A 139 -3.75 10.73 1.38
CA LEU A 139 -2.37 11.19 1.39
C LEU A 139 -1.51 10.20 2.15
N GLY A 140 -0.31 9.93 1.65
CA GLY A 140 0.54 8.97 2.32
C GLY A 140 2.03 9.12 2.08
N SER A 141 2.76 8.30 2.84
CA SER A 141 4.19 8.11 2.69
C SER A 141 4.48 6.65 2.40
N LEU A 142 5.30 6.42 1.38
CA LEU A 142 5.73 5.11 0.91
C LEU A 142 7.22 4.94 1.20
N TYR A 143 7.60 3.75 1.64
CA TYR A 143 8.99 3.42 1.87
C TYR A 143 9.29 1.99 1.46
N GLU A 144 10.38 1.82 0.73
CA GLU A 144 10.94 0.52 0.34
C GLU A 144 12.38 0.40 0.79
N ARG A 145 12.76 -0.79 1.23
CA ARG A 145 14.15 -1.10 1.55
C ARG A 145 14.51 -2.54 1.29
N GLN A 146 15.62 -2.75 0.56
CA GLN A 146 16.29 -4.04 0.49
C GLN A 146 17.14 -4.23 1.74
N LEU A 147 16.76 -5.17 2.60
CA LEU A 147 17.52 -5.60 3.76
C LEU A 147 18.39 -6.80 3.41
N TYR A 148 19.67 -6.70 3.72
CA TYR A 148 20.65 -7.71 3.33
C TYR A 148 20.59 -7.99 1.81
N THR A 149 20.82 -9.24 1.38
CA THR A 149 20.87 -9.57 -0.04
C THR A 149 19.51 -10.02 -0.61
N HIS A 150 18.60 -10.47 0.27
CA HIS A 150 17.41 -11.21 -0.18
C HIS A 150 16.12 -10.87 0.57
N PHE A 151 16.04 -9.76 1.28
CA PHE A 151 14.80 -9.35 1.94
C PHE A 151 14.41 -7.95 1.50
N ARG A 152 13.21 -7.80 0.95
CA ARG A 152 12.60 -6.51 0.64
C ARG A 152 11.53 -6.20 1.69
N ILE A 153 11.50 -4.95 2.13
CA ILE A 153 10.43 -4.41 2.98
C ILE A 153 9.77 -3.27 2.24
N LEU A 154 8.45 -3.31 2.14
CA LEU A 154 7.58 -2.20 1.75
C LEU A 154 6.78 -1.74 2.95
N THR A 155 6.58 -0.44 3.10
CA THR A 155 5.76 0.14 4.16
C THR A 155 5.01 1.33 3.62
N ASN A 156 3.68 1.34 3.79
CA ASN A 156 2.84 2.48 3.47
C ASN A 156 2.16 2.99 4.74
N LEU A 157 2.07 4.30 4.88
CA LEU A 157 1.31 4.97 5.93
C LEU A 157 0.44 6.01 5.25
N LEU A 158 -0.87 5.79 5.25
CA LEU A 158 -1.84 6.57 4.53
C LEU A 158 -2.84 7.22 5.49
N VAL A 159 -3.44 8.32 5.08
CA VAL A 159 -4.56 8.96 5.78
C VAL A 159 -5.58 9.39 4.74
N SER A 160 -6.77 8.84 4.83
CA SER A 160 -7.90 9.12 3.94
C SER A 160 -8.90 10.08 4.60
N ARG A 161 -9.60 10.83 3.78
CA ARG A 161 -10.73 11.65 4.18
C ARG A 161 -11.80 11.64 3.09
N SER A 162 -13.01 11.23 3.45
CA SER A 162 -14.19 11.26 2.59
C SER A 162 -14.88 12.63 2.62
N PHE A 163 -15.56 12.98 1.53
CA PHE A 163 -16.34 14.22 1.38
C PHE A 163 -17.72 13.91 0.84
N GLY A 164 -18.73 14.67 1.30
CA GLY A 164 -20.12 14.56 0.80
C GLY A 164 -20.97 13.53 1.52
N GLU A 165 -20.45 12.89 2.54
CA GLU A 165 -21.17 12.12 3.54
C GLU A 165 -21.35 12.93 4.83
N ASP A 166 -22.30 12.52 5.69
CA ASP A 166 -22.61 13.21 6.95
C ASP A 166 -21.49 13.05 8.01
N ASP A 167 -20.53 12.14 7.80
CA ASP A 167 -19.46 11.80 8.73
C ASP A 167 -18.09 11.89 8.04
N GLU A 168 -17.51 13.10 8.05
CA GLU A 168 -16.20 13.39 7.48
C GLU A 168 -15.10 13.04 8.51
N GLN A 169 -14.64 11.79 8.51
CA GLN A 169 -13.57 11.35 9.43
C GLN A 169 -12.22 11.20 8.70
N LEU A 170 -11.15 11.26 9.50
CA LEU A 170 -9.80 10.93 9.04
C LEU A 170 -9.54 9.45 9.38
N GLU A 171 -9.22 8.67 8.37
CA GLU A 171 -8.98 7.24 8.48
C GLU A 171 -7.50 6.92 8.23
N PRO A 172 -6.71 6.72 9.29
CA PRO A 172 -5.32 6.31 9.15
C PRO A 172 -5.24 4.81 8.84
N THR A 173 -4.48 4.46 7.81
CA THR A 173 -4.16 3.08 7.45
C THR A 173 -2.66 2.87 7.35
N GLY A 174 -2.22 1.64 7.52
CA GLY A 174 -0.82 1.28 7.40
C GLY A 174 -0.64 -0.13 6.89
N SER A 175 0.28 -0.34 5.97
CA SER A 175 0.62 -1.66 5.48
C SER A 175 2.11 -1.93 5.51
N LEU A 176 2.45 -3.22 5.62
CA LEU A 176 3.82 -3.72 5.64
C LEU A 176 3.89 -5.03 4.85
N GLN A 177 4.82 -5.11 3.91
CA GLN A 177 5.18 -6.36 3.24
C GLN A 177 6.65 -6.67 3.50
N VAL A 178 6.95 -7.90 3.84
CA VAL A 178 8.31 -8.44 3.92
C VAL A 178 8.40 -9.62 2.98
N ALA A 179 9.19 -9.50 1.91
CA ALA A 179 9.37 -10.54 0.90
C ALA A 179 10.79 -11.07 0.86
N TYR A 180 10.95 -12.37 0.62
CA TYR A 180 12.23 -13.02 0.38
C TYR A 180 12.51 -13.09 -1.12
N THR A 181 13.40 -12.23 -1.61
CA THR A 181 13.65 -11.90 -3.01
C THR A 181 14.88 -12.60 -3.61
N LYS A 182 15.13 -13.86 -3.25
CA LYS A 182 16.25 -14.63 -3.85
C LYS A 182 15.99 -15.03 -5.30
N SER A 183 14.74 -15.17 -5.68
CA SER A 183 14.27 -15.52 -7.02
C SER A 183 13.18 -14.55 -7.43
N ASP A 184 13.19 -14.08 -8.65
CA ASP A 184 12.14 -13.22 -9.19
C ASP A 184 10.82 -14.00 -9.37
N THR A 185 10.92 -15.28 -9.75
CA THR A 185 9.74 -16.14 -10.04
C THR A 185 9.06 -16.76 -8.82
N PHE A 186 9.64 -16.61 -7.63
CA PHE A 186 9.06 -17.10 -6.38
C PHE A 186 9.61 -16.34 -5.18
N GLN A 187 8.84 -15.39 -4.67
CA GLN A 187 9.17 -14.54 -3.55
C GLN A 187 8.13 -14.74 -2.43
N PRO A 188 8.35 -15.70 -1.50
CA PRO A 188 7.47 -15.83 -0.35
C PRO A 188 7.59 -14.61 0.55
N GLY A 189 6.46 -14.15 1.07
CA GLY A 189 6.36 -12.97 1.89
C GLY A 189 5.37 -13.10 3.05
N LEU A 190 5.36 -12.08 3.86
CA LEU A 190 4.40 -11.82 4.92
C LEU A 190 3.87 -10.40 4.74
N GLU A 191 2.56 -10.24 4.82
CA GLU A 191 1.87 -8.96 4.72
C GLU A 191 1.10 -8.66 6.00
N TYR A 192 1.05 -7.38 6.34
CA TYR A 192 0.23 -6.83 7.40
C TYR A 192 -0.53 -5.63 6.88
N TYR A 193 -1.79 -5.54 7.26
CA TYR A 193 -2.70 -4.42 6.96
C TYR A 193 -3.33 -3.96 8.27
N GLY A 194 -3.31 -2.66 8.51
CA GLY A 194 -3.88 -2.06 9.70
C GLY A 194 -4.71 -0.84 9.36
N ALA A 195 -5.97 -0.88 9.72
CA ALA A 195 -6.87 0.26 9.80
C ALA A 195 -7.39 0.31 11.24
N GLU A 196 -8.02 1.38 11.65
CA GLU A 196 -8.46 1.67 13.03
C GLU A 196 -8.78 0.43 13.90
N ASN A 197 -9.76 -0.39 13.50
CA ASN A 197 -10.18 -1.60 14.23
C ASN A 197 -9.93 -2.90 13.42
N ASN A 198 -9.40 -2.79 12.21
CA ASN A 198 -9.17 -3.92 11.32
C ASN A 198 -7.67 -4.16 11.14
N HIS A 199 -7.16 -5.21 11.74
CA HIS A 199 -5.76 -5.60 11.69
C HIS A 199 -5.64 -7.02 11.15
N LEU A 200 -4.99 -7.15 10.00
CA LEU A 200 -4.87 -8.40 9.27
C LEU A 200 -3.39 -8.72 9.03
N MET A 201 -3.03 -9.99 9.06
CA MET A 201 -1.69 -10.45 8.71
C MET A 201 -1.74 -11.82 8.07
N GLY A 202 -0.88 -12.07 7.12
CA GLY A 202 -0.78 -13.41 6.55
C GLY A 202 0.30 -13.60 5.50
N PRO A 203 0.51 -14.84 5.07
CA PRO A 203 1.47 -15.18 4.03
C PRO A 203 1.01 -14.68 2.67
N ALA A 204 2.00 -14.28 1.85
CA ALA A 204 1.82 -13.95 0.44
C ALA A 204 2.92 -14.60 -0.41
N ILE A 205 2.65 -14.77 -1.68
CA ILE A 205 3.61 -15.19 -2.70
C ILE A 205 3.57 -14.15 -3.80
N LEU A 206 4.74 -13.62 -4.14
CA LEU A 206 4.93 -12.73 -5.26
C LEU A 206 5.77 -13.44 -6.31
N ALA A 207 5.53 -13.14 -7.58
CA ALA A 207 6.28 -13.71 -8.70
C ALA A 207 6.33 -12.71 -9.87
N GLU A 208 7.49 -12.60 -10.49
CA GLU A 208 7.73 -11.81 -11.69
C GLU A 208 8.22 -12.70 -12.81
N PHE A 209 7.61 -12.59 -13.99
CA PHE A 209 7.99 -13.35 -15.17
C PHE A 209 8.33 -12.41 -16.32
N ARG A 210 9.58 -12.41 -16.76
CA ARG A 210 10.04 -11.60 -17.89
C ARG A 210 9.62 -12.22 -19.21
N MET A 211 8.85 -11.47 -20.00
CA MET A 211 8.33 -11.88 -21.31
C MET A 211 8.81 -10.91 -22.40
N GLY A 212 10.05 -11.05 -22.82
CA GLY A 212 10.69 -10.10 -23.72
C GLY A 212 11.00 -8.77 -23.03
N SER A 213 10.35 -7.68 -23.48
CA SER A 213 10.44 -6.36 -22.82
C SER A 213 9.43 -6.18 -21.70
N SER A 214 8.43 -7.05 -21.59
CA SER A 214 7.35 -6.92 -20.61
C SER A 214 7.64 -7.78 -19.37
N ILE A 215 7.08 -7.35 -18.23
CA ILE A 215 7.11 -8.10 -16.98
C ILE A 215 5.67 -8.42 -16.59
N LEU A 216 5.39 -9.72 -16.36
CA LEU A 216 4.14 -10.17 -15.76
C LEU A 216 4.36 -10.29 -14.26
N GLU A 217 3.58 -9.58 -13.48
CA GLU A 217 3.61 -9.59 -12.04
C GLU A 217 2.39 -10.32 -11.48
N LEU A 218 2.62 -11.16 -10.50
CA LEU A 218 1.60 -11.95 -9.82
C LEU A 218 1.82 -11.85 -8.32
N GLN A 219 0.76 -11.59 -7.59
CA GLN A 219 0.74 -11.70 -6.13
C GLN A 219 -0.50 -12.45 -5.69
N ALA A 220 -0.37 -13.29 -4.68
CA ALA A 220 -1.49 -13.94 -4.02
C ALA A 220 -1.19 -14.12 -2.53
N GLY A 221 -2.17 -13.86 -1.69
CA GLY A 221 -2.02 -13.94 -0.24
C GLY A 221 -3.31 -14.31 0.47
N VAL A 222 -3.18 -14.67 1.73
CA VAL A 222 -4.28 -14.86 2.67
C VAL A 222 -3.94 -14.11 3.94
N ALA A 223 -4.77 -13.16 4.33
CA ALA A 223 -4.62 -12.40 5.56
C ALA A 223 -5.69 -12.80 6.57
N PHE A 224 -5.29 -12.98 7.83
CA PHE A 224 -6.14 -13.40 8.95
C PHE A 224 -6.30 -12.25 9.93
N GLY A 225 -7.50 -12.08 10.47
CA GLY A 225 -7.77 -11.10 11.52
C GLY A 225 -6.97 -11.33 12.78
N LEU A 226 -6.38 -10.29 13.33
CA LEU A 226 -5.56 -10.35 14.53
C LEU A 226 -6.35 -9.95 15.80
N THR A 227 -7.48 -9.28 15.64
CA THR A 227 -8.31 -8.82 16.74
C THR A 227 -9.75 -9.33 16.56
N ARG A 228 -10.58 -9.15 17.59
CA ARG A 228 -12.01 -9.57 17.52
C ARG A 228 -12.85 -8.68 16.61
N ASP A 229 -12.39 -7.46 16.37
CA ASP A 229 -13.08 -6.47 15.56
C ASP A 229 -12.61 -6.52 14.10
N SER A 230 -11.52 -7.25 13.83
CA SER A 230 -11.00 -7.48 12.49
C SER A 230 -11.90 -8.42 11.67
N ASP A 231 -11.81 -8.31 10.36
CA ASP A 231 -12.36 -9.33 9.44
C ASP A 231 -11.68 -10.68 9.69
N ASP A 232 -12.43 -11.77 9.46
CA ASP A 232 -11.92 -13.10 9.83
C ASP A 232 -10.78 -13.54 8.93
N MET A 233 -11.00 -13.52 7.61
CA MET A 233 -10.00 -13.93 6.63
C MET A 233 -10.25 -13.26 5.27
N ILE A 234 -9.19 -12.77 4.62
CA ILE A 234 -9.24 -12.16 3.30
C ILE A 234 -8.27 -12.89 2.37
N TYR A 235 -8.79 -13.37 1.24
CA TYR A 235 -7.98 -13.82 0.11
C TYR A 235 -7.70 -12.61 -0.79
N ARG A 236 -6.46 -12.44 -1.16
CA ARG A 236 -6.00 -11.33 -2.01
C ARG A 236 -5.23 -11.86 -3.21
N TRP A 237 -5.38 -11.20 -4.35
CA TRP A 237 -4.60 -11.46 -5.56
C TRP A 237 -4.35 -10.14 -6.31
N GLU A 238 -3.28 -10.16 -7.06
CA GLU A 238 -2.86 -9.09 -7.95
C GLU A 238 -2.25 -9.70 -9.21
N LEU A 239 -2.58 -9.15 -10.35
CA LEU A 239 -2.08 -9.53 -11.66
C LEU A 239 -1.80 -8.25 -12.44
N GLY A 240 -0.53 -7.96 -12.71
CA GLY A 240 -0.07 -6.81 -13.47
C GLY A 240 0.76 -7.20 -14.69
N ILE A 241 0.79 -6.36 -15.69
CA ILE A 241 1.72 -6.41 -16.80
C ILE A 241 2.34 -5.04 -17.02
N GLU A 242 3.66 -4.99 -16.92
CA GLU A 242 4.48 -3.82 -17.24
C GLU A 242 5.00 -3.93 -18.68
N LEU A 243 4.86 -2.85 -19.48
CA LEU A 243 5.11 -2.79 -20.92
C LEU A 243 6.19 -1.76 -21.29
#